data_0dda5db82a861c96d2808152912c4f31
#
_entry.id   0dda5db82a861c96d2808152912c4f31
#
_cell.length_a   1.000
_cell.length_b   1.000
_cell.length_c   1.000
_cell.angle_alpha   90.00
_cell.angle_beta   90.00
_cell.angle_gamma   90.00
#
_symmetry.space_group_name_H-M   'P 1'
#
loop_
_entity.id
_entity.type
_entity.pdbx_description
1 polymer ?
#
loop_
_entity_poly.entity_id
_entity_poly.type
_entity_poly.pdbx_seq_one_letter_code
_entity_poly.pdbx_strand_id
1 'polypeptide(L)'
;MSLKFEMLTIFQIAPYPNKTKMKLISRLSNKLGKTSLLVPVASVLSVLGPAITVSGGFWDAISHLLKEPEFFWTIQHVTVYFGVSLITIAAIIGIFLLLKKPINGSLKTGIRLVIAGAAIQLVSGFGDSISHELYGIDGLISWSHQPLEIGLVLGSLGGFLILKNIEYTRLRLLLPFSIISFIFFTVWLGFNLALIFGHTIQCIPVYEIFSSGCAIL
;
A
#
# COMPACT_ATOMS: atom_id res chain seq x y z
N MET A 1 -36.95 -4.46 47.80
CA MET A 1 -36.29 -3.33 48.49
C MET A 1 -34.89 -3.17 47.93
N SER A 2 -34.70 -2.09 47.19
CA SER A 2 -33.45 -1.35 46.88
C SER A 2 -32.24 -2.06 46.25
N LEU A 3 -32.24 -2.14 44.94
CA LEU A 3 -31.03 -2.36 44.08
C LEU A 3 -31.10 -1.40 42.85
N LYS A 4 -31.34 -0.13 43.12
CA LYS A 4 -31.53 0.90 42.04
C LYS A 4 -30.64 2.14 42.22
N PHE A 5 -29.50 2.06 42.90
CA PHE A 5 -28.74 3.30 43.21
C PHE A 5 -27.23 3.28 42.99
N GLU A 6 -26.66 2.34 42.22
CA GLU A 6 -25.20 2.34 42.00
C GLU A 6 -24.75 2.42 40.53
N MET A 7 -25.65 2.69 39.57
CA MET A 7 -25.26 2.75 38.14
C MET A 7 -25.22 4.17 37.56
N LEU A 8 -25.16 5.22 38.38
CA LEU A 8 -25.21 6.62 37.93
C LEU A 8 -23.93 7.43 38.21
N THR A 9 -22.84 6.80 38.67
CA THR A 9 -21.63 7.55 39.07
C THR A 9 -20.37 7.29 38.21
N ILE A 10 -20.44 6.53 37.13
CA ILE A 10 -19.27 6.23 36.26
C ILE A 10 -19.19 7.16 35.03
N PHE A 11 -20.13 8.06 34.83
CA PHE A 11 -20.15 8.93 33.62
C PHE A 11 -19.77 10.41 33.89
N GLN A 12 -19.08 10.71 34.95
CA GLN A 12 -18.48 12.04 35.15
C GLN A 12 -17.01 11.89 35.45
N ILE A 13 -16.18 12.23 34.49
CA ILE A 13 -14.89 12.94 34.50
C ILE A 13 -14.18 12.63 33.18
N ALA A 14 -14.71 13.08 32.04
CA ALA A 14 -13.86 13.42 30.94
C ALA A 14 -13.45 14.88 31.12
N PRO A 15 -12.16 15.21 31.29
CA PRO A 15 -11.73 16.60 31.44
C PRO A 15 -12.15 17.40 30.19
N TYR A 16 -12.86 18.48 30.42
CA TYR A 16 -13.31 19.41 29.36
C TYR A 16 -12.11 19.75 28.45
N PRO A 17 -12.17 19.49 27.14
CA PRO A 17 -11.02 19.71 26.27
C PRO A 17 -10.63 21.19 26.33
N ASN A 18 -9.37 21.45 26.65
CA ASN A 18 -8.77 22.77 26.73
C ASN A 18 -9.13 23.57 25.48
N LYS A 19 -9.69 24.78 25.63
CA LYS A 19 -10.12 25.69 24.54
C LYS A 19 -9.05 25.86 23.46
N THR A 20 -7.77 25.82 23.85
CA THR A 20 -6.62 25.88 22.94
C THR A 20 -6.51 24.61 22.07
N LYS A 21 -6.71 23.42 22.64
CA LYS A 21 -6.76 22.14 21.88
C LYS A 21 -7.95 22.11 20.92
N MET A 22 -9.13 22.57 21.35
CA MET A 22 -10.30 22.65 20.48
C MET A 22 -10.09 23.63 19.33
N LYS A 23 -9.44 24.79 19.58
CA LYS A 23 -9.12 25.79 18.54
C LYS A 23 -8.05 25.27 17.56
N LEU A 24 -7.10 24.44 18.03
CA LEU A 24 -6.11 23.78 17.17
C LEU A 24 -6.76 22.68 16.32
N ILE A 25 -7.61 21.84 16.94
CA ILE A 25 -8.35 20.78 16.25
C ILE A 25 -9.32 21.39 15.22
N SER A 26 -10.03 22.49 15.54
CA SER A 26 -10.91 23.17 14.59
C SER A 26 -10.13 23.84 13.45
N ARG A 27 -8.94 24.41 13.71
CA ARG A 27 -8.06 24.95 12.67
C ARG A 27 -7.47 23.86 11.77
N LEU A 28 -7.07 22.74 12.34
CA LEU A 28 -6.63 21.54 11.60
C LEU A 28 -7.80 20.93 10.82
N SER A 29 -8.96 20.79 11.42
CA SER A 29 -10.19 20.32 10.77
C SER A 29 -10.62 21.25 9.62
N ASN A 30 -10.53 22.57 9.80
CA ASN A 30 -10.82 23.55 8.74
C ASN A 30 -9.75 23.60 7.65
N LYS A 31 -8.48 23.32 7.95
CA LYS A 31 -7.41 23.17 6.95
C LYS A 31 -7.51 21.84 6.21
N LEU A 32 -7.80 20.74 6.92
CA LEU A 32 -8.06 19.42 6.34
C LEU A 32 -9.44 19.37 5.67
N GLY A 33 -10.39 20.17 6.08
CA GLY A 33 -11.72 20.33 5.50
C GLY A 33 -11.74 20.99 4.11
N LYS A 34 -10.63 21.59 3.67
CA LYS A 34 -10.42 21.88 2.26
C LYS A 34 -10.08 20.58 1.55
N THR A 35 -11.12 19.80 1.22
CA THR A 35 -11.06 18.64 0.33
C THR A 35 -10.23 18.87 -0.94
N SER A 36 -9.93 20.11 -1.28
CA SER A 36 -9.00 20.50 -2.33
C SER A 36 -7.55 20.06 -2.11
N LEU A 37 -7.12 19.80 -0.87
CA LEU A 37 -5.75 19.34 -0.57
C LEU A 37 -5.67 17.80 -0.42
N LEU A 38 -6.75 17.14 -0.02
CA LEU A 38 -6.73 15.68 0.20
C LEU A 38 -6.58 14.89 -1.10
N VAL A 39 -7.18 15.36 -2.19
CA VAL A 39 -7.03 14.69 -3.51
C VAL A 39 -5.58 14.76 -4.01
N PRO A 40 -4.90 15.92 -4.02
CA PRO A 40 -3.46 16.01 -4.32
C PRO A 40 -2.60 15.12 -3.43
N VAL A 41 -2.82 15.12 -2.13
CA VAL A 41 -2.06 14.28 -1.19
C VAL A 41 -2.27 12.80 -1.50
N ALA A 42 -3.51 12.34 -1.61
CA ALA A 42 -3.81 10.95 -1.96
C ALA A 42 -3.18 10.55 -3.31
N SER A 43 -3.18 11.47 -4.29
CA SER A 43 -2.56 11.24 -5.58
C SER A 43 -1.04 11.04 -5.48
N VAL A 44 -0.33 11.92 -4.77
CA VAL A 44 1.12 11.81 -4.61
C VAL A 44 1.47 10.50 -3.89
N LEU A 45 0.78 10.19 -2.79
CA LEU A 45 1.02 8.98 -2.02
C LEU A 45 0.74 7.71 -2.83
N SER A 46 -0.33 7.68 -3.64
CA SER A 46 -0.67 6.53 -4.47
C SER A 46 0.25 6.35 -5.69
N VAL A 47 1.02 7.35 -6.07
CA VAL A 47 2.04 7.25 -7.12
C VAL A 47 3.41 6.86 -6.54
N LEU A 48 3.79 7.48 -5.41
CA LEU A 48 5.11 7.23 -4.80
C LEU A 48 5.13 5.90 -4.02
N GLY A 49 4.03 5.53 -3.37
CA GLY A 49 3.96 4.31 -2.58
C GLY A 49 4.35 3.05 -3.37
N PRO A 50 3.70 2.74 -4.51
CA PRO A 50 4.08 1.59 -5.35
C PRO A 50 5.53 1.63 -5.81
N ALA A 51 6.04 2.82 -6.19
CA ALA A 51 7.42 2.97 -6.63
C ALA A 51 8.43 2.65 -5.52
N ILE A 52 8.16 3.09 -4.31
CA ILE A 52 9.00 2.78 -3.14
C ILE A 52 8.90 1.31 -2.77
N THR A 53 7.68 0.73 -2.79
CA THR A 53 7.46 -0.70 -2.52
C THR A 53 8.30 -1.57 -3.46
N VAL A 54 8.23 -1.31 -4.78
CA VAL A 54 8.98 -2.09 -5.75
C VAL A 54 10.49 -1.88 -5.64
N SER A 55 10.93 -0.66 -5.30
CA SER A 55 12.35 -0.39 -5.08
C SER A 55 12.89 -1.21 -3.89
N GLY A 56 12.11 -1.34 -2.82
CA GLY A 56 12.42 -2.22 -1.69
C GLY A 56 12.45 -3.69 -2.11
N GLY A 57 11.47 -4.16 -2.89
CA GLY A 57 11.42 -5.53 -3.39
C GLY A 57 12.60 -5.89 -4.31
N PHE A 58 13.03 -4.98 -5.20
CA PHE A 58 14.24 -5.20 -5.99
C PHE A 58 15.50 -5.23 -5.14
N TRP A 59 15.60 -4.35 -4.14
CA TRP A 59 16.72 -4.38 -3.22
C TRP A 59 16.77 -5.70 -2.46
N ASP A 60 15.63 -6.16 -1.99
CA ASP A 60 15.46 -7.43 -1.32
C ASP A 60 15.93 -8.60 -2.19
N ALA A 61 15.45 -8.67 -3.44
CA ALA A 61 15.89 -9.66 -4.40
C ALA A 61 17.42 -9.67 -4.62
N ILE A 62 18.05 -8.48 -4.65
CA ILE A 62 19.51 -8.37 -4.76
C ILE A 62 20.19 -8.90 -3.51
N SER A 63 19.67 -8.59 -2.32
CA SER A 63 20.19 -9.10 -1.05
C SER A 63 20.15 -10.63 -0.98
N HIS A 64 19.06 -11.23 -1.47
CA HIS A 64 18.95 -12.70 -1.61
C HIS A 64 20.04 -13.27 -2.54
N LEU A 65 20.27 -12.66 -3.70
CA LEU A 65 21.33 -13.07 -4.61
C LEU A 65 22.72 -12.98 -3.99
N LEU A 66 22.93 -11.98 -3.13
CA LEU A 66 24.19 -11.77 -2.41
C LEU A 66 24.32 -12.66 -1.16
N LYS A 67 23.29 -13.46 -0.83
CA LYS A 67 23.19 -14.28 0.37
C LYS A 67 23.38 -13.49 1.67
N GLU A 68 22.85 -12.27 1.69
CA GLU A 68 22.85 -11.45 2.90
C GLU A 68 21.91 -12.05 3.94
N PRO A 69 22.22 -11.91 5.26
CA PRO A 69 21.32 -12.40 6.31
C PRO A 69 19.96 -11.72 6.21
N GLU A 70 18.90 -12.53 6.21
CA GLU A 70 17.54 -12.07 6.07
C GLU A 70 16.75 -12.23 7.38
N PHE A 71 15.99 -11.19 7.71
CA PHE A 71 15.02 -11.19 8.79
C PHE A 71 13.98 -10.09 8.55
N PHE A 72 12.84 -10.20 9.20
CA PHE A 72 11.67 -9.36 9.00
C PHE A 72 11.93 -7.85 9.00
N TRP A 73 12.92 -7.38 9.75
CA TRP A 73 13.26 -5.95 9.89
C TRP A 73 14.51 -5.53 9.11
N THR A 74 14.84 -6.22 8.03
CA THR A 74 15.90 -5.73 7.13
C THR A 74 15.50 -4.40 6.50
N ILE A 75 16.46 -3.60 6.11
CA ILE A 75 16.20 -2.28 5.52
C ILE A 75 15.39 -2.37 4.22
N GLN A 76 15.53 -3.46 3.48
CA GLN A 76 14.80 -3.76 2.27
C GLN A 76 13.30 -3.93 2.59
N HIS A 77 12.96 -4.78 3.55
CA HIS A 77 11.58 -4.99 4.01
C HIS A 77 10.97 -3.73 4.60
N VAL A 78 11.73 -2.97 5.42
CA VAL A 78 11.27 -1.67 5.95
C VAL A 78 10.93 -0.71 4.81
N THR A 79 11.70 -0.72 3.71
CA THR A 79 11.41 0.10 2.52
C THR A 79 10.11 -0.33 1.85
N VAL A 80 9.87 -1.65 1.71
CA VAL A 80 8.59 -2.20 1.21
C VAL A 80 7.43 -1.75 2.10
N TYR A 81 7.54 -1.93 3.42
CA TYR A 81 6.48 -1.57 4.38
C TYR A 81 6.19 -0.07 4.38
N PHE A 82 7.22 0.76 4.20
CA PHE A 82 7.06 2.20 4.06
C PHE A 82 6.23 2.53 2.81
N GLY A 83 6.54 1.94 1.66
CA GLY A 83 5.77 2.13 0.43
C GLY A 83 4.31 1.69 0.57
N VAL A 84 4.06 0.50 1.15
CA VAL A 84 2.70 0.00 1.43
C VAL A 84 1.95 0.92 2.40
N SER A 85 2.64 1.49 3.39
CA SER A 85 2.05 2.46 4.32
C SER A 85 1.57 3.73 3.60
N LEU A 86 2.32 4.23 2.62
CA LEU A 86 1.91 5.39 1.82
C LEU A 86 0.64 5.11 1.00
N ILE A 87 0.56 3.94 0.37
CA ILE A 87 -0.64 3.53 -0.38
C ILE A 87 -1.82 3.37 0.58
N THR A 88 -1.61 2.81 1.75
CA THR A 88 -2.63 2.64 2.79
C THR A 88 -3.15 4.00 3.28
N ILE A 89 -2.29 4.97 3.51
CA ILE A 89 -2.69 6.34 3.87
C ILE A 89 -3.50 6.96 2.73
N ALA A 90 -3.08 6.78 1.47
CA ALA A 90 -3.85 7.24 0.31
C ALA A 90 -5.24 6.60 0.25
N ALA A 91 -5.35 5.31 0.55
CA ALA A 91 -6.62 4.58 0.61
C ALA A 91 -7.54 5.12 1.73
N ILE A 92 -7.00 5.37 2.93
CA ILE A 92 -7.75 5.97 4.05
C ILE A 92 -8.29 7.35 3.68
N ILE A 93 -7.45 8.20 3.07
CA ILE A 93 -7.88 9.50 2.55
C ILE A 93 -8.98 9.31 1.49
N GLY A 94 -8.82 8.33 0.60
CA GLY A 94 -9.79 7.99 -0.42
C GLY A 94 -11.14 7.58 0.15
N ILE A 95 -11.17 6.71 1.16
CA ILE A 95 -12.39 6.32 1.88
C ILE A 95 -13.07 7.56 2.47
N PHE A 96 -12.31 8.41 3.17
CA PHE A 96 -12.85 9.65 3.73
C PHE A 96 -13.46 10.55 2.66
N LEU A 97 -12.81 10.71 1.51
CA LEU A 97 -13.31 11.50 0.38
C LEU A 97 -14.61 10.93 -0.17
N LEU A 98 -14.71 9.60 -0.36
CA LEU A 98 -15.92 8.95 -0.85
C LEU A 98 -17.10 9.08 0.11
N LEU A 99 -16.84 9.09 1.43
CA LEU A 99 -17.89 9.27 2.45
C LEU A 99 -18.38 10.70 2.59
N LYS A 100 -17.54 11.70 2.30
CA LYS A 100 -17.84 13.12 2.54
C LYS A 100 -18.38 13.85 1.31
N LYS A 101 -18.11 13.36 0.10
CA LYS A 101 -18.48 14.05 -1.15
C LYS A 101 -19.00 13.08 -2.22
N PRO A 102 -19.99 13.49 -3.02
CA PRO A 102 -20.37 12.77 -4.23
C PRO A 102 -19.24 12.91 -5.28
N ILE A 103 -18.33 11.96 -5.30
CA ILE A 103 -17.27 11.86 -6.30
C ILE A 103 -17.73 10.93 -7.40
N ASN A 104 -17.54 11.31 -8.67
CA ASN A 104 -17.96 10.56 -9.84
C ASN A 104 -16.83 10.39 -10.87
N GLY A 105 -17.08 9.60 -11.92
CA GLY A 105 -16.15 9.42 -13.04
C GLY A 105 -14.84 8.73 -12.67
N SER A 106 -13.80 9.03 -13.42
CA SER A 106 -12.47 8.41 -13.30
C SER A 106 -11.81 8.66 -11.95
N LEU A 107 -12.08 9.79 -11.29
CA LEU A 107 -11.59 10.06 -9.94
C LEU A 107 -12.13 9.05 -8.93
N LYS A 108 -13.45 8.74 -8.97
CA LYS A 108 -14.04 7.72 -8.11
C LYS A 108 -13.45 6.34 -8.36
N THR A 109 -13.28 5.99 -9.62
CA THR A 109 -12.67 4.71 -10.01
C THR A 109 -11.23 4.65 -9.52
N GLY A 110 -10.45 5.71 -9.71
CA GLY A 110 -9.06 5.77 -9.22
C GLY A 110 -8.96 5.56 -7.71
N ILE A 111 -9.81 6.25 -6.93
CA ILE A 111 -9.84 6.10 -5.47
C ILE A 111 -10.19 4.65 -5.08
N ARG A 112 -11.18 4.03 -5.73
CA ARG A 112 -11.55 2.64 -5.45
C ARG A 112 -10.43 1.66 -5.76
N LEU A 113 -9.70 1.88 -6.85
CA LEU A 113 -8.55 1.04 -7.21
C LEU A 113 -7.41 1.18 -6.19
N VAL A 114 -7.13 2.39 -5.70
CA VAL A 114 -6.14 2.59 -4.63
C VAL A 114 -6.57 1.85 -3.35
N ILE A 115 -7.85 1.92 -2.98
CA ILE A 115 -8.38 1.21 -1.81
C ILE A 115 -8.25 -0.31 -1.99
N ALA A 116 -8.65 -0.84 -3.15
CA ALA A 116 -8.53 -2.27 -3.44
C ALA A 116 -7.06 -2.71 -3.45
N GLY A 117 -6.18 -1.95 -4.12
CA GLY A 117 -4.75 -2.23 -4.17
C GLY A 117 -4.10 -2.24 -2.78
N ALA A 118 -4.40 -1.25 -1.94
CA ALA A 118 -3.92 -1.20 -0.56
C ALA A 118 -4.42 -2.39 0.28
N ALA A 119 -5.70 -2.74 0.17
CA ALA A 119 -6.28 -3.86 0.90
C ALA A 119 -5.62 -5.20 0.49
N ILE A 120 -5.45 -5.42 -0.81
CA ILE A 120 -4.77 -6.61 -1.32
C ILE A 120 -3.34 -6.67 -0.82
N GLN A 121 -2.55 -5.58 -0.90
CA GLN A 121 -1.17 -5.57 -0.43
C GLN A 121 -1.05 -5.86 1.06
N LEU A 122 -1.93 -5.29 1.90
CA LEU A 122 -1.91 -5.55 3.35
C LEU A 122 -2.20 -7.02 3.66
N VAL A 123 -3.25 -7.59 3.05
CA VAL A 123 -3.63 -8.99 3.26
C VAL A 123 -2.56 -9.93 2.72
N SER A 124 -2.05 -9.64 1.52
CA SER A 124 -1.05 -10.50 0.87
C SER A 124 0.31 -10.42 1.54
N GLY A 125 0.74 -9.23 2.00
CA GLY A 125 1.99 -9.09 2.74
C GLY A 125 1.97 -9.88 4.06
N PHE A 126 0.83 -9.90 4.75
CA PHE A 126 0.66 -10.75 5.92
C PHE A 126 0.64 -12.23 5.54
N GLY A 127 -0.06 -12.60 4.47
CA GLY A 127 -0.10 -13.99 3.96
C GLY A 127 1.26 -14.49 3.51
N ASP A 128 2.04 -13.63 2.85
CA ASP A 128 3.40 -13.91 2.40
C ASP A 128 4.35 -14.15 3.58
N SER A 129 4.29 -13.31 4.61
CA SER A 129 5.05 -13.49 5.86
C SER A 129 4.75 -14.84 6.52
N ILE A 130 3.48 -15.26 6.56
CA ILE A 130 3.11 -16.60 7.09
C ILE A 130 3.63 -17.70 6.18
N SER A 131 3.57 -17.51 4.85
CA SER A 131 4.09 -18.48 3.89
C SER A 131 5.58 -18.75 4.10
N HIS A 132 6.37 -17.68 4.29
CA HIS A 132 7.80 -17.81 4.58
C HIS A 132 8.07 -18.53 5.91
N GLU A 133 7.24 -18.32 6.92
CA GLU A 133 7.39 -19.00 8.22
C GLU A 133 7.06 -20.50 8.14
N LEU A 134 6.07 -20.87 7.33
CA LEU A 134 5.59 -22.25 7.21
C LEU A 134 6.37 -23.09 6.19
N TYR A 135 6.75 -22.48 5.08
CA TYR A 135 7.30 -23.19 3.91
C TYR A 135 8.73 -22.78 3.59
N GLY A 136 9.29 -21.83 4.33
CA GLY A 136 10.60 -21.25 4.03
C GLY A 136 10.51 -20.10 3.03
N ILE A 137 11.63 -19.42 2.84
CA ILE A 137 11.75 -18.27 1.95
C ILE A 137 11.64 -18.74 0.50
N ASP A 138 10.74 -18.13 -0.25
CA ASP A 138 10.57 -18.37 -1.68
C ASP A 138 11.21 -17.25 -2.53
N GLY A 139 11.31 -17.46 -3.83
CA GLY A 139 11.87 -16.46 -4.75
C GLY A 139 10.90 -15.34 -5.08
N LEU A 140 11.45 -14.27 -5.65
CA LEU A 140 10.67 -13.10 -6.10
C LEU A 140 9.50 -13.49 -7.02
N ILE A 141 9.65 -14.56 -7.80
CA ILE A 141 8.61 -15.07 -8.70
C ILE A 141 7.97 -16.29 -8.04
N SER A 142 7.04 -16.05 -7.14
CA SER A 142 6.30 -17.06 -6.40
C SER A 142 4.80 -16.80 -6.41
N TRP A 143 4.01 -17.79 -6.04
CA TRP A 143 2.56 -17.62 -5.92
C TRP A 143 2.17 -16.68 -4.79
N SER A 144 2.95 -16.63 -3.71
CA SER A 144 2.71 -15.76 -2.56
C SER A 144 2.82 -14.27 -2.94
N HIS A 145 3.72 -13.92 -3.86
CA HIS A 145 3.96 -12.55 -4.31
C HIS A 145 2.94 -12.06 -5.36
N GLN A 146 2.26 -12.95 -6.11
CA GLN A 146 1.34 -12.53 -7.18
C GLN A 146 0.23 -11.57 -6.69
N PRO A 147 -0.43 -11.81 -5.55
CA PRO A 147 -1.42 -10.88 -5.04
C PRO A 147 -0.81 -9.52 -4.66
N LEU A 148 0.43 -9.48 -4.15
CA LEU A 148 1.13 -8.21 -3.88
C LEU A 148 1.32 -7.41 -5.16
N GLU A 149 1.73 -8.06 -6.24
CA GLU A 149 1.91 -7.44 -7.56
C GLU A 149 0.59 -6.93 -8.15
N ILE A 150 -0.50 -7.69 -8.00
CA ILE A 150 -1.85 -7.23 -8.38
C ILE A 150 -2.19 -5.94 -7.60
N GLY A 151 -1.89 -5.91 -6.32
CA GLY A 151 -2.08 -4.71 -5.49
C GLY A 151 -1.28 -3.50 -6.00
N LEU A 152 -0.04 -3.70 -6.47
CA LEU A 152 0.79 -2.66 -7.08
C LEU A 152 0.19 -2.14 -8.39
N VAL A 153 -0.29 -3.04 -9.27
CA VAL A 153 -0.96 -2.66 -10.53
C VAL A 153 -2.20 -1.82 -10.24
N LEU A 154 -3.08 -2.27 -9.33
CA LEU A 154 -4.30 -1.55 -8.97
C LEU A 154 -3.99 -0.19 -8.33
N GLY A 155 -3.03 -0.14 -7.40
CA GLY A 155 -2.60 1.08 -6.74
C GLY A 155 -2.05 2.11 -7.71
N SER A 156 -1.17 1.68 -8.62
CA SER A 156 -0.56 2.56 -9.64
C SER A 156 -1.57 3.06 -10.67
N LEU A 157 -2.47 2.20 -11.17
CA LEU A 157 -3.57 2.62 -12.05
C LEU A 157 -4.50 3.59 -11.34
N GLY A 158 -4.84 3.31 -10.09
CA GLY A 158 -5.65 4.20 -9.27
C GLY A 158 -4.97 5.55 -9.08
N GLY A 159 -3.69 5.58 -8.75
CA GLY A 159 -2.88 6.78 -8.64
C GLY A 159 -2.86 7.61 -9.92
N PHE A 160 -2.65 6.97 -11.07
CA PHE A 160 -2.74 7.62 -12.38
C PHE A 160 -4.10 8.26 -12.62
N LEU A 161 -5.20 7.52 -12.36
CA LEU A 161 -6.55 8.04 -12.56
C LEU A 161 -6.86 9.21 -11.62
N ILE A 162 -6.40 9.19 -10.38
CA ILE A 162 -6.55 10.33 -9.46
C ILE A 162 -5.75 11.52 -9.97
N LEU A 163 -4.48 11.31 -10.33
CA LEU A 163 -3.56 12.35 -10.78
C LEU A 163 -4.06 13.05 -12.06
N LYS A 164 -4.62 12.29 -12.99
CA LYS A 164 -5.22 12.83 -14.22
C LYS A 164 -6.33 13.85 -13.95
N ASN A 165 -7.04 13.74 -12.83
CA ASN A 165 -8.15 14.63 -12.46
C ASN A 165 -7.69 15.84 -11.62
N ILE A 166 -6.39 16.01 -11.37
CA ILE A 166 -5.88 17.14 -10.59
C ILE A 166 -5.66 18.35 -11.50
N GLU A 167 -6.11 19.52 -11.03
CA GLU A 167 -5.93 20.80 -11.73
C GLU A 167 -4.56 21.45 -11.45
N TYR A 168 -3.85 21.00 -10.39
CA TYR A 168 -2.54 21.56 -10.02
C TYR A 168 -1.46 21.23 -11.05
N THR A 169 -1.05 22.21 -11.82
CA THR A 169 -0.10 22.08 -12.93
C THR A 169 1.22 21.40 -12.53
N ARG A 170 1.74 21.73 -11.34
CA ARG A 170 3.01 21.13 -10.84
C ARG A 170 2.88 19.63 -10.57
N LEU A 171 1.75 19.15 -10.08
CA LEU A 171 1.55 17.72 -9.83
C LEU A 171 1.34 16.93 -11.11
N ARG A 172 0.89 17.56 -12.19
CA ARG A 172 0.79 16.93 -13.50
C ARG A 172 2.14 16.50 -14.08
N LEU A 173 3.24 17.05 -13.59
CA LEU A 173 4.59 16.59 -13.94
C LEU A 173 4.86 15.15 -13.50
N LEU A 174 4.09 14.62 -12.55
CA LEU A 174 4.15 13.21 -12.14
C LEU A 174 3.36 12.27 -13.06
N LEU A 175 2.55 12.77 -13.99
CA LEU A 175 1.76 11.93 -14.91
C LEU A 175 2.62 10.96 -15.74
N PRO A 176 3.69 11.38 -16.40
CA PRO A 176 4.55 10.43 -17.12
C PRO A 176 5.10 9.33 -16.23
N PHE A 177 5.55 9.71 -15.02
CA PHE A 177 6.05 8.75 -14.05
C PHE A 177 4.95 7.75 -13.61
N SER A 178 3.72 8.22 -13.35
CA SER A 178 2.62 7.33 -12.94
C SER A 178 2.18 6.38 -14.06
N ILE A 179 2.22 6.81 -15.33
CA ILE A 179 1.95 5.94 -16.48
C ILE A 179 3.05 4.90 -16.64
N ILE A 180 4.30 5.31 -16.58
CA ILE A 180 5.45 4.39 -16.67
C ILE A 180 5.39 3.36 -15.56
N SER A 181 5.13 3.77 -14.30
CA SER A 181 4.97 2.86 -13.17
C SER A 181 3.85 1.86 -13.40
N PHE A 182 2.68 2.31 -13.86
CA PHE A 182 1.56 1.41 -14.16
C PHE A 182 1.90 0.40 -15.25
N ILE A 183 2.52 0.84 -16.36
CA ILE A 183 2.95 -0.06 -17.45
C ILE A 183 3.98 -1.06 -16.90
N PHE A 184 4.96 -0.59 -16.16
CA PHE A 184 6.00 -1.42 -15.56
C PHE A 184 5.40 -2.53 -14.69
N PHE A 185 4.52 -2.20 -13.74
CA PHE A 185 3.91 -3.21 -12.86
C PHE A 185 3.01 -4.18 -13.63
N THR A 186 2.32 -3.72 -14.66
CA THR A 186 1.48 -4.58 -15.49
C THR A 186 2.33 -5.57 -16.29
N VAL A 187 3.42 -5.10 -16.89
CA VAL A 187 4.36 -5.95 -17.64
C VAL A 187 5.06 -6.92 -16.70
N TRP A 188 5.48 -6.47 -15.54
CA TRP A 188 6.13 -7.30 -14.52
C TRP A 188 5.21 -8.42 -14.03
N LEU A 189 3.98 -8.11 -13.64
CA LEU A 189 2.97 -9.11 -13.28
C LEU A 189 2.70 -10.08 -14.43
N GLY A 190 2.54 -9.58 -15.65
CA GLY A 190 2.33 -10.43 -16.84
C GLY A 190 3.50 -11.37 -17.11
N PHE A 191 4.73 -10.90 -16.95
CA PHE A 191 5.94 -11.69 -17.07
C PHE A 191 5.99 -12.79 -16.01
N ASN A 192 5.74 -12.46 -14.74
CA ASN A 192 5.73 -13.44 -13.66
C ASN A 192 4.67 -14.53 -13.87
N LEU A 193 3.45 -14.11 -14.21
CA LEU A 193 2.36 -15.05 -14.51
C LEU A 193 2.71 -15.95 -15.72
N ALA A 194 3.33 -15.40 -16.76
CA ALA A 194 3.74 -16.18 -17.93
C ALA A 194 4.78 -17.26 -17.54
N LEU A 195 5.76 -16.92 -16.68
CA LEU A 195 6.75 -17.88 -16.19
C LEU A 195 6.11 -18.96 -15.31
N ILE A 196 5.20 -18.58 -14.41
CA ILE A 196 4.53 -19.51 -13.49
C ILE A 196 3.61 -20.47 -14.29
N PHE A 197 2.74 -19.94 -15.16
CA PHE A 197 1.82 -20.77 -15.96
C PHE A 197 2.52 -21.56 -17.08
N GLY A 198 3.65 -21.03 -17.57
CA GLY A 198 4.48 -21.74 -18.54
C GLY A 198 5.30 -22.88 -17.95
N HIS A 199 5.23 -23.10 -16.64
CA HIS A 199 6.02 -24.09 -15.91
C HIS A 199 7.54 -23.95 -16.15
N THR A 200 7.98 -22.73 -16.46
CA THR A 200 9.40 -22.41 -16.68
C THR A 200 10.14 -22.13 -15.37
N ILE A 201 9.40 -21.98 -14.27
CA ILE A 201 9.94 -21.85 -12.92
C ILE A 201 9.63 -23.13 -12.18
N GLN A 202 10.69 -23.79 -11.71
CA GLN A 202 10.58 -24.91 -10.80
C GLN A 202 11.10 -24.46 -9.43
N CYS A 203 10.27 -24.60 -8.41
CA CYS A 203 10.70 -24.44 -7.03
C CYS A 203 11.56 -25.65 -6.66
N ILE A 204 12.80 -25.63 -7.08
CA ILE A 204 13.83 -26.55 -6.63
C ILE A 204 14.56 -25.84 -5.48
N PRO A 205 14.83 -26.49 -4.34
CA PRO A 205 15.65 -25.91 -3.28
C PRO A 205 17.02 -25.56 -3.85
N VAL A 206 17.24 -24.30 -4.19
CA VAL A 206 18.49 -23.82 -4.81
C VAL A 206 19.22 -22.90 -3.83
N TYR A 207 19.23 -23.30 -2.56
CA TYR A 207 19.96 -22.59 -1.49
C TYR A 207 21.43 -22.33 -1.81
N GLU A 208 22.00 -23.10 -2.75
CA GLU A 208 23.37 -22.88 -3.19
C GLU A 208 23.52 -21.76 -4.22
N ILE A 209 22.43 -21.45 -4.99
CA ILE A 209 22.44 -20.43 -6.05
C ILE A 209 21.63 -19.19 -5.61
N PHE A 210 20.44 -19.43 -5.05
CA PHE A 210 19.54 -18.40 -4.54
C PHE A 210 19.16 -18.74 -3.10
N SER A 211 19.19 -17.77 -2.20
CA SER A 211 18.72 -17.97 -0.83
C SER A 211 17.22 -18.24 -0.71
N SER A 212 16.49 -18.22 -1.79
CA SER A 212 15.04 -18.23 -1.88
C SER A 212 14.41 -19.53 -2.43
N GLY A 213 15.13 -20.60 -2.57
CA GLY A 213 14.55 -21.91 -2.90
C GLY A 213 13.89 -22.09 -4.27
N CYS A 214 13.71 -21.05 -5.07
CA CYS A 214 13.15 -21.13 -6.42
C CYS A 214 14.15 -20.61 -7.45
N ALA A 215 14.44 -21.41 -8.50
CA ALA A 215 15.26 -20.98 -9.62
C ALA A 215 14.40 -20.76 -10.88
N ILE A 216 14.82 -19.82 -11.69
CA ILE A 216 14.38 -19.71 -13.09
C ILE A 216 15.26 -20.67 -13.89
N LEU A 217 14.64 -21.63 -14.54
CA LEU A 217 15.32 -22.55 -15.46
C LEU A 217 15.30 -21.95 -16.87
#